data_6efbc3fb909edc15854aa215c988e50a
#
_entry.id   6efbc3fb909edc15854aa215c988e50a
#
_cell.length_a   1.000
_cell.length_b   1.000
_cell.length_c   1.000
_cell.angle_alpha   90.00
_cell.angle_beta   90.00
_cell.angle_gamma   90.00
#
_symmetry.space_group_name_H-M   'P 1'
#
loop_
_entity.id
_entity.type
_entity.pdbx_description
1 polymer ?
#
loop_
_entity_poly.entity_id
_entity_poly.type
_entity_poly.pdbx_seq_one_letter_code
_entity_poly.pdbx_strand_id
1 'polypeptide(L)'
;MSVLDKKTMALISIGAAYAVNCKPCMELLKKVAVDAGATTEEMHDAVAAGEKVKNGAALKARGFANEIFGEIAFEPCCASGNEKNP
;
A
#
# COMPACT_ATOMS: atom_id res chain seq x y z
N MET A 1 24.53 3.61 8.43
CA MET A 1 24.58 2.16 8.38
C MET A 1 23.30 1.54 8.90
N SER A 2 22.79 0.56 8.21
CA SER A 2 21.50 -0.01 8.50
C SER A 2 21.62 -1.20 9.44
N VAL A 3 20.78 -1.24 10.46
CA VAL A 3 20.71 -2.40 11.35
C VAL A 3 19.90 -3.52 10.73
N LEU A 4 18.93 -3.17 9.87
CA LEU A 4 18.10 -4.15 9.20
C LEU A 4 18.82 -4.71 7.99
N ASP A 5 18.60 -5.99 7.71
CA ASP A 5 19.26 -6.59 6.56
C ASP A 5 18.61 -6.12 5.25
N LYS A 6 19.26 -6.47 4.14
CA LYS A 6 18.82 -5.98 2.84
C LYS A 6 17.43 -6.48 2.48
N LYS A 7 17.13 -7.73 2.80
CA LYS A 7 15.83 -8.30 2.50
C LYS A 7 14.73 -7.57 3.26
N THR A 8 14.94 -7.34 4.56
CA THR A 8 13.95 -6.66 5.39
C THR A 8 13.74 -5.23 4.91
N MET A 9 14.82 -4.53 4.59
CA MET A 9 14.70 -3.17 4.08
C MET A 9 13.94 -3.12 2.76
N ALA A 10 14.20 -4.08 1.87
CA ALA A 10 13.49 -4.14 0.61
C ALA A 10 12.01 -4.40 0.80
N LEU A 11 11.65 -5.28 1.74
CA LEU A 11 10.26 -5.58 2.02
C LEU A 11 9.53 -4.39 2.61
N ILE A 12 10.17 -3.70 3.55
CA ILE A 12 9.59 -2.47 4.10
C ILE A 12 9.37 -1.45 2.99
N SER A 13 10.34 -1.31 2.11
CA SER A 13 10.25 -0.36 1.01
C SER A 13 9.13 -0.71 0.04
N ILE A 14 8.90 -1.99 -0.21
CA ILE A 14 7.80 -2.44 -1.05
C ILE A 14 6.46 -1.99 -0.45
N GLY A 15 6.28 -2.22 0.84
CA GLY A 15 5.05 -1.79 1.50
C GLY A 15 4.86 -0.29 1.43
N ALA A 16 5.95 0.46 1.64
CA ALA A 16 5.89 1.91 1.57
C ALA A 16 5.57 2.39 0.15
N ALA A 17 6.18 1.77 -0.85
CA ALA A 17 5.94 2.14 -2.25
C ALA A 17 4.48 1.90 -2.62
N TYR A 18 3.94 0.78 -2.17
CA TYR A 18 2.54 0.48 -2.42
C TYR A 18 1.63 1.51 -1.74
N ALA A 19 1.95 1.86 -0.51
CA ALA A 19 1.12 2.79 0.25
C ALA A 19 1.04 4.16 -0.40
N VAL A 20 2.11 4.59 -1.08
CA VAL A 20 2.12 5.89 -1.75
C VAL A 20 1.89 5.79 -3.25
N ASN A 21 1.48 4.63 -3.74
CA ASN A 21 1.12 4.41 -5.14
C ASN A 21 2.29 4.63 -6.11
N CYS A 22 3.49 4.28 -5.71
CA CYS A 22 4.66 4.48 -6.57
C CYS A 22 4.90 3.24 -7.42
N LYS A 23 4.37 3.23 -8.63
CA LYS A 23 4.46 2.06 -9.51
C LYS A 23 5.90 1.75 -9.93
N PRO A 24 6.68 2.73 -10.42
CA PRO A 24 8.07 2.40 -10.77
C PRO A 24 8.89 1.94 -9.56
N CYS A 25 8.56 2.45 -8.37
CA CYS A 25 9.25 2.01 -7.16
C CYS A 25 8.99 0.54 -6.89
N MET A 26 7.74 0.10 -7.09
CA MET A 26 7.40 -1.29 -6.85
C MET A 26 8.14 -2.21 -7.81
N GLU A 27 8.24 -1.80 -9.07
CA GLU A 27 8.96 -2.61 -10.06
C GLU A 27 10.43 -2.75 -9.69
N LEU A 28 11.07 -1.65 -9.35
CA LEU A 28 12.47 -1.67 -8.97
C LEU A 28 12.69 -2.48 -7.69
N LEU A 29 11.83 -2.24 -6.71
CA LEU A 29 12.00 -2.89 -5.41
C LEU A 29 11.73 -4.39 -5.46
N LYS A 30 10.88 -4.83 -6.38
CA LYS A 30 10.70 -6.26 -6.58
C LYS A 30 12.04 -6.91 -6.94
N LYS A 31 12.78 -6.29 -7.85
CA LYS A 31 14.08 -6.82 -8.24
C LYS A 31 15.05 -6.82 -7.07
N VAL A 32 15.07 -5.73 -6.32
CA VAL A 32 15.97 -5.63 -5.17
C VAL A 32 15.63 -6.69 -4.14
N ALA A 33 14.34 -6.91 -3.88
CA ALA A 33 13.90 -7.88 -2.88
C ALA A 33 14.26 -9.30 -3.32
N VAL A 34 14.01 -9.63 -4.59
CA VAL A 34 14.35 -10.96 -5.11
C VAL A 34 15.84 -11.20 -5.00
N ASP A 35 16.65 -10.22 -5.36
CA ASP A 35 18.11 -10.34 -5.26
C ASP A 35 18.55 -10.51 -3.82
N ALA A 36 17.80 -10.00 -2.86
CA ALA A 36 18.12 -10.12 -1.45
C ALA A 36 17.55 -11.39 -0.83
N GLY A 37 16.89 -12.23 -1.62
CA GLY A 37 16.38 -13.51 -1.15
C GLY A 37 14.95 -13.54 -0.68
N ALA A 38 14.18 -12.49 -0.98
CA ALA A 38 12.77 -12.46 -0.57
C ALA A 38 11.94 -13.43 -1.40
N THR A 39 11.01 -14.09 -0.73
CA THR A 39 10.07 -14.97 -1.42
C THR A 39 8.87 -14.16 -1.91
N THR A 40 8.12 -14.75 -2.83
CA THR A 40 6.88 -14.14 -3.31
C THR A 40 5.92 -13.90 -2.16
N GLU A 41 5.83 -14.85 -1.24
CA GLU A 41 4.92 -14.72 -0.11
C GLU A 41 5.33 -13.58 0.81
N GLU A 42 6.63 -13.42 1.02
CA GLU A 42 7.12 -12.30 1.82
C GLU A 42 6.78 -10.96 1.18
N MET A 43 6.91 -10.89 -0.15
CA MET A 43 6.56 -9.66 -0.85
C MET A 43 5.05 -9.40 -0.79
N HIS A 44 4.23 -10.46 -0.87
CA HIS A 44 2.78 -10.30 -0.70
C HIS A 44 2.44 -9.75 0.67
N ASP A 45 3.11 -10.24 1.71
CA ASP A 45 2.89 -9.75 3.06
C ASP A 45 3.27 -8.28 3.19
N ALA A 46 4.35 -7.87 2.52
CA ALA A 46 4.77 -6.48 2.54
C ALA A 46 3.72 -5.57 1.91
N VAL A 47 3.16 -5.99 0.78
CA VAL A 47 2.09 -5.24 0.13
C VAL A 47 0.85 -5.20 1.01
N ALA A 48 0.52 -6.32 1.65
CA ALA A 48 -0.65 -6.38 2.52
C ALA A 48 -0.50 -5.41 3.71
N ALA A 49 0.71 -5.29 4.24
CA ALA A 49 0.97 -4.33 5.32
C ALA A 49 0.75 -2.90 4.82
N GLY A 50 1.21 -2.60 3.61
CA GLY A 50 0.98 -1.29 3.01
C GLY A 50 -0.50 -1.01 2.80
N GLU A 51 -1.25 -2.02 2.41
CA GLU A 51 -2.68 -1.89 2.21
C GLU A 51 -3.40 -1.52 3.51
N LYS A 52 -3.00 -2.13 4.62
CA LYS A 52 -3.58 -1.79 5.91
C LYS A 52 -3.37 -0.32 6.26
N VAL A 53 -2.16 0.17 6.01
CA VAL A 53 -1.86 1.57 6.28
C VAL A 53 -2.68 2.48 5.39
N LYS A 54 -2.77 2.14 4.11
CA LYS A 54 -3.57 2.92 3.16
C LYS A 54 -5.03 3.01 3.60
N ASN A 55 -5.60 1.88 3.98
CA ASN A 55 -7.01 1.84 4.38
C ASN A 55 -7.24 2.64 5.65
N GLY A 56 -6.32 2.53 6.62
CA GLY A 56 -6.42 3.30 7.84
C GLY A 56 -6.36 4.79 7.59
N ALA A 57 -5.42 5.20 6.71
CA ALA A 57 -5.29 6.61 6.36
C ALA A 57 -6.53 7.13 5.65
N ALA A 58 -7.10 6.32 4.76
CA ALA A 58 -8.30 6.71 4.02
C ALA A 58 -9.48 6.92 4.96
N LEU A 59 -9.65 6.03 5.94
CA LEU A 59 -10.74 6.16 6.90
C LEU A 59 -10.59 7.41 7.74
N LYS A 60 -9.38 7.71 8.18
CA LYS A 60 -9.13 8.88 8.99
C LYS A 60 -9.30 10.17 8.20
N ALA A 61 -8.85 10.17 6.95
CA ALA A 61 -9.04 11.34 6.10
C ALA A 61 -10.51 11.60 5.85
N ARG A 62 -11.29 10.54 5.67
CA ARG A 62 -12.71 10.64 5.47
C ARG A 62 -13.40 11.26 6.69
N GLY A 63 -13.03 10.78 7.89
CA GLY A 63 -13.57 11.33 9.11
C GLY A 63 -13.23 12.79 9.28
N PHE A 64 -12.00 13.16 8.98
CA PHE A 64 -11.56 14.54 9.10
C PHE A 64 -12.32 15.45 8.12
N ALA A 65 -12.52 14.96 6.89
CA ALA A 65 -13.27 15.72 5.90
C ALA A 65 -14.71 15.97 6.37
N ASN A 66 -15.31 14.94 7.00
CA ASN A 66 -16.67 15.11 7.54
C ASN A 66 -16.71 16.13 8.65
N GLU A 67 -15.66 16.24 9.44
CA GLU A 67 -15.60 17.24 10.49
C GLU A 67 -15.54 18.66 9.93
N ILE A 68 -14.79 18.83 8.87
CA ILE A 68 -14.58 20.17 8.31
C ILE A 68 -15.72 20.62 7.43
N PHE A 69 -16.23 19.72 6.60
CA PHE A 69 -17.19 20.08 5.57
C PHE A 69 -18.61 19.61 5.86
N GLY A 70 -18.83 18.95 6.98
CA GLY A 70 -20.10 18.31 7.23
C GLY A 70 -20.13 16.94 6.60
N GLU A 71 -21.18 16.20 6.87
CA GLU A 71 -21.25 14.82 6.44
C GLU A 71 -21.29 14.72 4.92
N ILE A 72 -20.39 13.95 4.35
CA ILE A 72 -20.25 13.80 2.91
C ILE A 72 -20.66 12.40 2.50
N ALA A 73 -21.43 12.28 1.44
CA ALA A 73 -21.80 10.98 0.88
C ALA A 73 -20.74 10.58 -0.13
N PHE A 74 -19.88 9.66 0.26
CA PHE A 74 -18.84 9.14 -0.63
C PHE A 74 -19.40 8.03 -1.50
N GLU A 75 -19.20 8.16 -2.80
CA GLU A 75 -19.68 7.13 -3.71
C GLU A 75 -18.68 5.98 -3.78
N PRO A 76 -19.15 4.76 -3.80
CA PRO A 76 -18.25 3.61 -3.94
C PRO A 76 -17.79 3.50 -5.39
N CYS A 77 -16.81 4.28 -5.75
CA CYS A 77 -16.40 4.39 -7.14
C CYS A 77 -15.98 3.08 -7.75
N CYS A 78 -15.44 2.21 -6.94
CA CYS A 78 -14.95 0.94 -7.46
C CYS A 78 -15.98 -0.14 -7.39
N ALA A 79 -17.10 0.14 -6.79
CA ALA A 79 -18.17 -0.83 -6.69
C ALA A 79 -18.81 -1.03 -8.05
N SER A 80 -18.64 -0.10 -8.85
CA SER A 80 -19.18 -0.25 -10.18
C SER A 80 -18.24 -1.00 -11.04
N GLY A 81 -18.14 -1.28 -11.31
CA GLY A 81 -17.24 -1.85 -11.89
C GLY A 81 -16.64 -3.04 -11.77
N ASN A 82 -16.73 -2.54 -11.07
CA ASN A 82 -16.35 -3.21 -10.99
C ASN A 82 -16.38 -4.12 -10.99
N GLU A 83 -16.28 -4.11 -10.89
CA GLU A 83 -16.42 -4.62 -10.82
C GLU A 83 -16.62 -5.40 -10.93
N LYS A 84 -16.62 -5.47 -10.98
CA LYS A 84 -16.95 -5.83 -11.12
C LYS A 84 -17.18 -6.15 -11.37
N ASN A 85 -16.96 -5.91 -11.38
CA ASN A 85 -17.30 -5.80 -11.60
C ASN A 85 -17.51 -5.98 -11.99
N PRO A 86 -17.49 -6.01 -12.02
CA PRO A 86 -17.76 -5.94 -12.50
C PRO A 86 -17.88 -5.90 -12.87
#